data_1600a29abbf85ec84c64940b310f581f
#
_entry.id   1600a29abbf85ec84c64940b310f581f
#
_cell.length_a   1.000
_cell.length_b   1.000
_cell.length_c   1.000
_cell.angle_alpha   90.00
_cell.angle_beta   90.00
_cell.angle_gamma   90.00
#
_symmetry.space_group_name_H-M   'P 1'
#
loop_
_entity.id
_entity.type
_entity.pdbx_description
1 polymer ?
#
loop_
_entity_poly.entity_id
_entity_poly.type
_entity_poly.pdbx_seq_one_letter_code
_entity_poly.pdbx_strand_id
1 'polypeptide(L)'
;VYAVVAKPMSFKIFTAIAATKGWHLHHVDIVTAFLYAELKEPIEIELPEGQRDEYPNHIGLLMKTIYGLKQSPREWYSLLHDVLISLGFTRTQSDHSIFVKREHEIPPLYVMVYVDDLLVLSPSETMIQQFKDAICKHFDTSDKGNLQRYLSINVHYADGIIHLSQADYVEKILARFGLENCKPVAT
;
A
#
# COMPACT_ATOMS: atom_id res chain seq x y z
N VAL A 1 -1.78 -15.74 -11.81
CA VAL A 1 -2.46 -14.56 -11.28
C VAL A 1 -1.41 -13.64 -10.70
N TYR A 2 -1.17 -12.48 -11.33
CA TYR A 2 -0.12 -11.54 -10.91
C TYR A 2 -0.78 -10.25 -10.41
N ALA A 3 -0.41 -9.83 -9.20
CA ALA A 3 -0.72 -8.50 -8.67
C ALA A 3 0.54 -7.63 -8.73
N VAL A 4 0.38 -6.38 -9.13
CA VAL A 4 1.48 -5.43 -9.16
C VAL A 4 1.76 -4.97 -7.74
N VAL A 5 3.02 -5.04 -7.34
CA VAL A 5 3.53 -4.46 -6.09
C VAL A 5 4.71 -3.56 -6.39
N ALA A 6 4.87 -2.50 -5.60
CA ALA A 6 5.96 -1.54 -5.76
C ALA A 6 7.33 -2.21 -5.64
N LYS A 7 8.23 -1.86 -6.54
CA LYS A 7 9.62 -2.31 -6.49
C LYS A 7 10.35 -1.61 -5.32
N PRO A 8 11.27 -2.30 -4.62
CA PRO A 8 12.07 -1.66 -3.57
C PRO A 8 12.83 -0.42 -4.05
N MET A 9 13.26 -0.42 -5.32
CA MET A 9 13.93 0.73 -5.93
C MET A 9 13.01 1.94 -6.06
N SER A 10 11.72 1.73 -6.36
CA SER A 10 10.72 2.80 -6.47
C SER A 10 10.54 3.53 -5.14
N PHE A 11 10.50 2.80 -4.04
CA PHE A 11 10.49 3.38 -2.69
C PHE A 11 11.73 4.24 -2.42
N LYS A 12 12.94 3.74 -2.76
CA LYS A 12 14.17 4.51 -2.62
C LYS A 12 14.18 5.78 -3.47
N ILE A 13 13.60 5.75 -4.66
CA ILE A 13 13.46 6.94 -5.54
C ILE A 13 12.51 7.95 -4.90
N PHE A 14 11.37 7.53 -4.36
CA PHE A 14 10.42 8.42 -3.69
C PHE A 14 11.07 9.13 -2.50
N THR A 15 11.76 8.38 -1.63
CA THR A 15 12.45 8.95 -0.48
C THR A 15 13.62 9.87 -0.89
N ALA A 16 14.38 9.51 -1.94
CA ALA A 16 15.43 10.35 -2.47
C ALA A 16 14.91 11.67 -3.05
N ILE A 17 13.79 11.65 -3.79
CA ILE A 17 13.15 12.87 -4.31
C ILE A 17 12.63 13.71 -3.14
N ALA A 18 11.96 13.11 -2.16
CA ALA A 18 11.47 13.81 -0.98
C ALA A 18 12.63 14.53 -0.25
N ALA A 19 13.75 13.84 0.00
CA ALA A 19 14.91 14.39 0.68
C ALA A 19 15.60 15.51 -0.14
N THR A 20 15.88 15.27 -1.43
CA THR A 20 16.68 16.20 -2.24
C THR A 20 15.92 17.42 -2.71
N LYS A 21 14.61 17.31 -2.87
CA LYS A 21 13.74 18.39 -3.35
C LYS A 21 12.88 19.02 -2.26
N GLY A 22 12.92 18.50 -1.03
CA GLY A 22 12.05 18.95 0.06
C GLY A 22 10.57 18.68 -0.21
N TRP A 23 10.25 17.60 -0.94
CA TRP A 23 8.87 17.26 -1.25
C TRP A 23 8.21 16.51 -0.09
N HIS A 24 6.90 16.70 0.06
CA HIS A 24 6.09 15.99 1.04
C HIS A 24 5.87 14.54 0.59
N LEU A 25 6.07 13.61 1.51
CA LEU A 25 5.86 12.18 1.30
C LEU A 25 4.94 11.65 2.40
N HIS A 26 3.69 11.40 2.04
CA HIS A 26 2.64 10.94 2.94
C HIS A 26 2.31 9.46 2.72
N HIS A 27 1.73 8.86 3.76
CA HIS A 27 1.25 7.48 3.74
C HIS A 27 -0.25 7.45 4.01
N VAL A 28 -0.98 6.77 3.15
CA VAL A 28 -2.41 6.50 3.27
C VAL A 28 -2.61 4.99 3.18
N ASP A 29 -3.35 4.43 4.10
CA ASP A 29 -3.66 3.00 4.17
C ASP A 29 -5.13 2.78 3.83
N ILE A 30 -5.44 1.84 2.97
CA ILE A 30 -6.82 1.50 2.61
C ILE A 30 -7.30 0.37 3.51
N VAL A 31 -8.31 0.66 4.30
CA VAL A 31 -8.86 -0.29 5.28
C VAL A 31 -9.54 -1.45 4.52
N THR A 32 -9.15 -2.68 4.83
CA THR A 32 -9.76 -3.91 4.28
C THR A 32 -9.81 -3.96 2.74
N ALA A 33 -8.74 -3.54 2.08
CA ALA A 33 -8.63 -3.36 0.63
C ALA A 33 -9.27 -4.48 -0.22
N PHE A 34 -9.00 -5.75 0.13
CA PHE A 34 -9.53 -6.86 -0.65
C PHE A 34 -11.06 -7.02 -0.58
N LEU A 35 -11.72 -6.44 0.41
CA LEU A 35 -13.18 -6.55 0.54
C LEU A 35 -13.96 -5.62 -0.41
N TYR A 36 -13.29 -4.73 -1.13
CA TYR A 36 -13.94 -3.83 -2.09
C TYR A 36 -14.17 -4.47 -3.45
N ALA A 37 -13.23 -5.28 -3.93
CA ALA A 37 -13.29 -5.82 -5.28
C ALA A 37 -14.31 -6.97 -5.38
N GLU A 38 -15.06 -7.00 -6.48
CA GLU A 38 -15.98 -8.08 -6.80
C GLU A 38 -15.23 -9.25 -7.45
N LEU A 39 -15.72 -10.46 -7.21
CA LEU A 39 -15.28 -11.65 -7.93
C LEU A 39 -15.97 -11.72 -9.28
N LYS A 40 -15.21 -11.98 -10.35
CA LYS A 40 -15.78 -12.20 -11.69
C LYS A 40 -16.67 -13.44 -11.74
N GLU A 41 -16.32 -14.45 -10.96
CA GLU A 41 -17.08 -15.68 -10.77
C GLU A 41 -17.22 -15.91 -9.26
N PRO A 42 -18.45 -16.08 -8.76
CA PRO A 42 -18.68 -16.40 -7.35
C PRO A 42 -17.99 -17.72 -6.96
N ILE A 43 -17.53 -17.79 -5.73
CA ILE A 43 -16.82 -18.98 -5.21
C ILE A 43 -17.65 -19.59 -4.10
N GLU A 44 -17.90 -20.90 -4.23
CA GLU A 44 -18.51 -21.67 -3.16
C GLU A 44 -17.51 -21.88 -2.02
N ILE A 45 -17.95 -21.59 -0.81
CA ILE A 45 -17.14 -21.75 0.42
C ILE A 45 -17.95 -22.49 1.47
N GLU A 46 -17.24 -23.19 2.36
CA GLU A 46 -17.87 -23.68 3.59
C GLU A 46 -18.27 -22.50 4.48
N LEU A 47 -19.42 -22.60 5.12
CA LEU A 47 -19.85 -21.58 6.07
C LEU A 47 -18.89 -21.51 7.27
N PRO A 48 -18.62 -20.30 7.78
CA PRO A 48 -17.84 -20.13 9.03
C PRO A 48 -18.46 -20.85 10.22
N GLU A 49 -17.63 -21.15 11.22
CA GLU A 49 -18.11 -21.63 12.52
C GLU A 49 -19.18 -20.69 13.07
N GLY A 50 -20.22 -21.22 13.69
CA GLY A 50 -21.39 -20.48 14.17
C GLY A 50 -22.50 -20.33 13.13
N GLN A 51 -22.21 -20.21 11.85
CA GLN A 51 -23.24 -20.23 10.79
C GLN A 51 -23.57 -21.65 10.31
N ARG A 52 -22.64 -22.60 10.44
CA ARG A 52 -22.88 -24.00 10.08
C ARG A 52 -23.99 -24.64 10.92
N ASP A 53 -24.08 -24.28 12.18
CA ASP A 53 -25.10 -24.82 13.10
C ASP A 53 -26.49 -24.22 12.80
N GLU A 54 -26.53 -22.96 12.39
CA GLU A 54 -27.76 -22.26 12.03
C GLU A 54 -28.29 -22.66 10.65
N TYR A 55 -27.37 -22.95 9.70
CA TYR A 55 -27.69 -23.30 8.33
C TYR A 55 -27.06 -24.66 7.92
N PRO A 56 -27.47 -25.79 8.54
CA PRO A 56 -26.92 -27.09 8.18
C PRO A 56 -27.27 -27.42 6.73
N ASN A 57 -26.30 -27.95 5.99
CA ASN A 57 -26.40 -28.27 4.56
C ASN A 57 -26.45 -27.08 3.59
N HIS A 58 -26.08 -25.88 4.05
CA HIS A 58 -25.88 -24.73 3.18
C HIS A 58 -24.39 -24.52 2.90
N ILE A 59 -24.11 -23.96 1.75
CA ILE A 59 -22.79 -23.44 1.37
C ILE A 59 -22.86 -21.93 1.23
N GLY A 60 -21.77 -21.24 1.53
CA GLY A 60 -21.64 -19.81 1.28
C GLY A 60 -21.29 -19.55 -0.18
N LEU A 61 -21.84 -18.46 -0.74
CA LEU A 61 -21.44 -17.98 -2.05
C LEU A 61 -20.68 -16.64 -1.88
N LEU A 62 -19.38 -16.69 -2.12
CA LEU A 62 -18.52 -15.53 -2.00
C LEU A 62 -18.62 -14.67 -3.27
N MET A 63 -19.13 -13.46 -3.15
CA MET A 63 -19.32 -12.51 -4.25
C MET A 63 -18.19 -11.51 -4.37
N LYS A 64 -17.50 -11.22 -3.25
CA LYS A 64 -16.37 -10.28 -3.18
C LYS A 64 -15.09 -10.99 -2.83
N THR A 65 -13.97 -10.36 -3.14
CA THR A 65 -12.65 -10.89 -2.76
C THR A 65 -12.44 -10.82 -1.25
N ILE A 66 -11.66 -11.75 -0.73
CA ILE A 66 -11.22 -11.81 0.68
C ILE A 66 -9.72 -12.10 0.75
N TYR A 67 -9.13 -11.88 1.91
CA TYR A 67 -7.76 -12.29 2.18
C TYR A 67 -7.63 -13.83 2.04
N GLY A 68 -6.54 -14.27 1.42
CA GLY A 68 -6.26 -15.69 1.20
C GLY A 68 -6.64 -16.23 -0.19
N LEU A 69 -7.50 -15.57 -0.95
CA LEU A 69 -7.77 -15.97 -2.33
C LEU A 69 -6.65 -15.57 -3.27
N LYS A 70 -6.25 -16.45 -4.18
CA LYS A 70 -5.19 -16.18 -5.17
C LYS A 70 -5.51 -15.03 -6.13
N GLN A 71 -6.77 -14.78 -6.43
CA GLN A 71 -7.24 -13.74 -7.33
C GLN A 71 -7.48 -12.38 -6.65
N SER A 72 -7.67 -12.33 -5.33
CA SER A 72 -7.96 -11.08 -4.61
C SER A 72 -6.98 -9.94 -4.92
N PRO A 73 -5.66 -10.14 -4.91
CA PRO A 73 -4.74 -9.06 -5.21
C PRO A 73 -4.86 -8.51 -6.62
N ARG A 74 -5.24 -9.34 -7.60
CA ARG A 74 -5.44 -8.90 -8.99
C ARG A 74 -6.72 -8.08 -9.13
N GLU A 75 -7.83 -8.56 -8.60
CA GLU A 75 -9.12 -7.87 -8.72
C GLU A 75 -9.09 -6.55 -7.95
N TRP A 76 -8.48 -6.54 -6.77
CA TRP A 76 -8.24 -5.32 -6.00
C TRP A 76 -7.39 -4.30 -6.77
N TYR A 77 -6.22 -4.72 -7.31
CA TYR A 77 -5.38 -3.82 -8.09
C TYR A 77 -6.12 -3.26 -9.31
N SER A 78 -6.95 -4.06 -9.98
CA SER A 78 -7.76 -3.59 -11.11
C SER A 78 -8.74 -2.50 -10.67
N LEU A 79 -9.45 -2.70 -9.57
CA LEU A 79 -10.38 -1.71 -9.03
C LEU A 79 -9.66 -0.40 -8.65
N LEU A 80 -8.56 -0.50 -7.90
CA LEU A 80 -7.77 0.67 -7.49
C LEU A 80 -7.19 1.40 -8.70
N HIS A 81 -6.67 0.66 -9.70
CA HIS A 81 -6.20 1.22 -10.97
C HIS A 81 -7.28 2.06 -11.63
N ASP A 82 -8.49 1.52 -11.80
CA ASP A 82 -9.58 2.21 -12.49
C ASP A 82 -10.03 3.47 -11.72
N VAL A 83 -10.05 3.42 -10.40
CA VAL A 83 -10.29 4.60 -9.55
C VAL A 83 -9.19 5.64 -9.76
N LEU A 84 -7.91 5.28 -9.73
CA LEU A 84 -6.82 6.24 -9.94
C LEU A 84 -6.85 6.85 -11.35
N ILE A 85 -7.17 6.06 -12.38
CA ILE A 85 -7.37 6.59 -13.75
C ILE A 85 -8.52 7.59 -13.77
N SER A 86 -9.66 7.28 -13.12
CA SER A 86 -10.81 8.20 -13.04
C SER A 86 -10.49 9.51 -12.33
N LEU A 87 -9.53 9.49 -11.39
CA LEU A 87 -9.01 10.67 -10.70
C LEU A 87 -7.97 11.47 -11.53
N GLY A 88 -7.71 11.06 -12.77
CA GLY A 88 -6.81 11.73 -13.71
C GLY A 88 -5.34 11.31 -13.62
N PHE A 89 -5.04 10.20 -12.96
CA PHE A 89 -3.69 9.65 -12.94
C PHE A 89 -3.39 8.84 -14.19
N THR A 90 -2.11 8.78 -14.54
CA THR A 90 -1.58 7.89 -15.58
C THR A 90 -0.60 6.92 -14.94
N ARG A 91 -0.73 5.63 -15.24
CA ARG A 91 0.20 4.61 -14.76
C ARG A 91 1.54 4.69 -15.48
N THR A 92 2.65 4.60 -14.76
CA THR A 92 3.98 4.62 -15.37
C THR A 92 4.33 3.28 -16.03
N GLN A 93 5.20 3.32 -17.06
CA GLN A 93 5.65 2.11 -17.76
C GLN A 93 6.79 1.38 -17.03
N SER A 94 7.65 2.12 -16.31
CA SER A 94 8.82 1.57 -15.62
C SER A 94 8.47 0.75 -14.39
N ASP A 95 7.41 1.16 -13.67
CA ASP A 95 6.83 0.45 -12.54
C ASP A 95 5.32 0.66 -12.53
N HIS A 96 4.58 -0.41 -12.78
CA HIS A 96 3.12 -0.36 -12.88
C HIS A 96 2.42 -0.09 -11.54
N SER A 97 3.15 -0.09 -10.44
CA SER A 97 2.63 0.34 -9.13
C SER A 97 2.67 1.85 -8.94
N ILE A 98 3.30 2.60 -9.85
CA ILE A 98 3.43 4.05 -9.74
C ILE A 98 2.45 4.72 -10.71
N PHE A 99 1.69 5.65 -10.16
CA PHE A 99 0.76 6.51 -10.87
C PHE A 99 1.21 7.95 -10.75
N VAL A 100 1.00 8.74 -11.79
CA VAL A 100 1.36 10.16 -11.82
C VAL A 100 0.21 10.98 -12.39
N LYS A 101 -0.11 12.07 -11.70
CA LYS A 101 -0.98 13.12 -12.21
C LYS A 101 -0.12 14.33 -12.52
N ARG A 102 -0.12 14.78 -13.79
CA ARG A 102 0.59 15.96 -14.27
C ARG A 102 -0.38 16.80 -15.07
N GLU A 103 -0.49 18.04 -14.67
CA GLU A 103 -1.25 19.06 -15.40
C GLU A 103 -0.29 20.23 -15.68
N HIS A 104 -0.55 20.98 -16.75
CA HIS A 104 0.27 22.12 -17.11
C HIS A 104 0.21 23.14 -15.97
N GLU A 105 1.38 23.65 -15.55
CA GLU A 105 1.55 24.65 -14.47
C GLU A 105 1.16 24.16 -13.04
N ILE A 106 0.73 22.92 -12.88
CA ILE A 106 0.41 22.35 -11.57
C ILE A 106 1.54 21.40 -11.12
N PRO A 107 1.94 21.47 -9.84
CA PRO A 107 2.93 20.53 -9.31
C PRO A 107 2.55 19.07 -9.52
N PRO A 108 3.49 18.17 -9.86
CA PRO A 108 3.16 16.78 -10.08
C PRO A 108 2.78 16.09 -8.77
N LEU A 109 1.84 15.15 -8.88
CA LEU A 109 1.45 14.26 -7.80
C LEU A 109 1.73 12.82 -8.20
N TYR A 110 2.50 12.12 -7.38
CA TYR A 110 2.83 10.71 -7.58
C TYR A 110 2.19 9.87 -6.50
N VAL A 111 1.65 8.71 -6.88
CA VAL A 111 1.13 7.70 -5.96
C VAL A 111 1.82 6.39 -6.25
N MET A 112 2.44 5.80 -5.25
CA MET A 112 3.01 4.45 -5.31
C MET A 112 2.13 3.51 -4.50
N VAL A 113 1.71 2.41 -5.11
CA VAL A 113 0.77 1.43 -4.56
C VAL A 113 1.51 0.18 -4.10
N TYR A 114 1.27 -0.25 -2.88
CA TYR A 114 1.67 -1.56 -2.39
C TYR A 114 0.49 -2.20 -1.65
N VAL A 115 -0.33 -2.94 -2.37
CA VAL A 115 -1.58 -3.56 -1.91
C VAL A 115 -2.56 -2.52 -1.36
N ASP A 116 -2.59 -2.31 -0.06
CA ASP A 116 -3.40 -1.35 0.72
C ASP A 116 -2.65 -0.06 1.07
N ASP A 117 -1.31 -0.08 1.00
CA ASP A 117 -0.47 1.08 1.28
C ASP A 117 -0.32 1.99 0.04
N LEU A 118 -0.67 3.26 0.18
CA LEU A 118 -0.45 4.31 -0.81
C LEU A 118 0.59 5.31 -0.31
N LEU A 119 1.72 5.42 -0.98
CA LEU A 119 2.69 6.49 -0.73
C LEU A 119 2.45 7.62 -1.72
N VAL A 120 2.20 8.82 -1.19
CA VAL A 120 1.82 10.01 -1.96
C VAL A 120 2.94 11.04 -1.88
N LEU A 121 3.50 11.42 -3.03
CA LEU A 121 4.65 12.31 -3.14
C LEU A 121 4.30 13.52 -4.00
N SER A 122 4.48 14.74 -3.46
CA SER A 122 4.28 16.01 -4.19
C SER A 122 5.07 17.15 -3.53
N PRO A 123 5.44 18.21 -4.27
CA PRO A 123 5.89 19.45 -3.68
C PRO A 123 4.76 20.26 -3.03
N SER A 124 3.50 19.90 -3.25
CA SER A 124 2.31 20.60 -2.74
C SER A 124 1.53 19.74 -1.75
N GLU A 125 1.53 20.14 -0.50
CA GLU A 125 0.73 19.50 0.55
C GLU A 125 -0.78 19.60 0.27
N THR A 126 -1.22 20.71 -0.33
CA THR A 126 -2.61 20.92 -0.74
C THR A 126 -3.05 19.86 -1.76
N MET A 127 -2.21 19.51 -2.72
CA MET A 127 -2.54 18.45 -3.70
C MET A 127 -2.59 17.07 -3.05
N ILE A 128 -1.73 16.81 -2.08
CA ILE A 128 -1.79 15.57 -1.30
C ILE A 128 -3.12 15.50 -0.54
N GLN A 129 -3.55 16.59 0.09
CA GLN A 129 -4.82 16.63 0.80
C GLN A 129 -6.01 16.44 -0.16
N GLN A 130 -6.01 17.11 -1.30
CA GLN A 130 -7.04 16.92 -2.34
C GLN A 130 -7.11 15.46 -2.82
N PHE A 131 -5.98 14.79 -2.97
CA PHE A 131 -5.95 13.37 -3.30
C PHE A 131 -6.56 12.52 -2.17
N LYS A 132 -6.18 12.77 -0.92
CA LYS A 132 -6.75 12.08 0.24
C LYS A 132 -8.26 12.23 0.29
N ASP A 133 -8.77 13.44 0.11
CA ASP A 133 -10.21 13.74 0.09
C ASP A 133 -10.92 13.05 -1.09
N ALA A 134 -10.23 12.89 -2.22
CA ALA A 134 -10.78 12.21 -3.39
C ALA A 134 -10.83 10.69 -3.20
N ILE A 135 -9.76 10.07 -2.70
CA ILE A 135 -9.68 8.61 -2.51
C ILE A 135 -10.61 8.12 -1.41
N CYS A 136 -10.82 8.93 -0.34
CA CYS A 136 -11.79 8.65 0.73
C CYS A 136 -13.23 8.49 0.24
N LYS A 137 -13.59 9.06 -0.92
CA LYS A 137 -14.94 8.91 -1.49
C LYS A 137 -15.17 7.53 -2.10
N HIS A 138 -14.10 6.78 -2.35
CA HIS A 138 -14.14 5.45 -2.96
C HIS A 138 -13.86 4.33 -1.96
N PHE A 139 -13.00 4.60 -0.97
CA PHE A 139 -12.52 3.60 -0.01
C PHE A 139 -12.41 4.19 1.39
N ASP A 140 -12.67 3.38 2.41
CA ASP A 140 -12.29 3.75 3.77
C ASP A 140 -10.76 3.81 3.86
N THR A 141 -10.25 4.93 4.34
CA THR A 141 -8.81 5.18 4.41
C THR A 141 -8.38 5.60 5.80
N SER A 142 -7.17 5.21 6.17
CA SER A 142 -6.48 5.68 7.36
C SER A 142 -5.33 6.57 6.93
N ASP A 143 -5.44 7.87 7.17
CA ASP A 143 -4.36 8.83 6.92
C ASP A 143 -3.28 8.68 7.99
N LYS A 144 -2.09 8.27 7.59
CA LYS A 144 -0.92 8.13 8.48
C LYS A 144 -0.06 9.40 8.52
N GLY A 145 -0.40 10.43 7.74
CA GLY A 145 0.38 11.66 7.64
C GLY A 145 1.72 11.47 6.92
N ASN A 146 2.74 12.20 7.37
CA ASN A 146 4.10 12.03 6.86
C ASN A 146 4.58 10.59 7.06
N LEU A 147 5.25 10.05 6.05
CA LEU A 147 5.73 8.68 6.08
C LEU A 147 6.72 8.45 7.23
N GLN A 148 6.35 7.64 8.21
CA GLN A 148 7.20 7.24 9.34
C GLN A 148 7.67 5.79 9.23
N ARG A 149 6.91 4.97 8.54
CA ARG A 149 7.22 3.55 8.33
C ARG A 149 6.64 3.06 7.01
N TYR A 150 7.40 2.26 6.29
CA TYR A 150 6.95 1.57 5.10
C TYR A 150 7.38 0.11 5.15
N LEU A 151 6.43 -0.79 5.20
CA LEU A 151 6.68 -2.22 5.42
C LEU A 151 7.50 -2.43 6.71
N SER A 152 8.75 -2.87 6.56
CA SER A 152 9.68 -3.09 7.67
C SER A 152 10.76 -2.00 7.79
N ILE A 153 10.63 -0.87 7.08
CA ILE A 153 11.60 0.21 7.05
C ILE A 153 11.05 1.39 7.86
N ASN A 154 11.77 1.80 8.90
CA ASN A 154 11.49 3.02 9.63
C ASN A 154 12.07 4.21 8.87
N VAL A 155 11.34 5.31 8.85
CA VAL A 155 11.69 6.55 8.14
C VAL A 155 11.75 7.69 9.14
N HIS A 156 12.92 8.28 9.32
CA HIS A 156 13.15 9.38 10.23
C HIS A 156 13.65 10.62 9.48
N TYR A 157 13.06 11.76 9.78
CA TYR A 157 13.42 13.05 9.20
C TYR A 157 14.24 13.85 10.22
N ALA A 158 15.46 14.20 9.86
CA ALA A 158 16.33 15.02 10.69
C ALA A 158 17.23 15.91 9.81
N ASP A 159 17.27 17.19 10.08
CA ASP A 159 18.17 18.17 9.44
C ASP A 159 18.12 18.15 7.89
N GLY A 160 16.93 17.95 7.30
CA GLY A 160 16.75 17.86 5.86
C GLY A 160 17.19 16.51 5.26
N ILE A 161 17.52 15.54 6.09
CA ILE A 161 17.92 14.18 5.70
C ILE A 161 16.78 13.21 6.02
N ILE A 162 16.60 12.22 5.17
CA ILE A 162 15.72 11.09 5.43
C ILE A 162 16.57 9.85 5.75
N HIS A 163 16.49 9.41 7.00
CA HIS A 163 17.15 8.18 7.46
C HIS A 163 16.22 6.99 7.31
N LEU A 164 16.70 5.95 6.66
CA LEU A 164 16.00 4.67 6.51
C LEU A 164 16.68 3.62 7.39
N SER A 165 15.91 2.94 8.23
CA SER A 165 16.44 1.93 9.16
C SER A 165 15.55 0.69 9.20
N GLN A 166 16.16 -0.47 9.34
CA GLN A 166 15.48 -1.75 9.59
C GLN A 166 15.87 -2.34 10.96
N ALA A 167 16.33 -1.52 11.90
CA ALA A 167 16.77 -1.98 13.21
C ALA A 167 15.73 -2.86 13.91
N ASP A 168 14.48 -2.39 14.02
CA ASP A 168 13.39 -3.17 14.64
C ASP A 168 13.13 -4.51 13.94
N TYR A 169 13.34 -4.57 12.62
CA TYR A 169 13.18 -5.81 11.86
C TYR A 169 14.33 -6.78 12.15
N VAL A 170 15.56 -6.27 12.23
CA VAL A 170 16.74 -7.06 12.60
C VAL A 170 16.58 -7.63 14.01
N GLU A 171 16.17 -6.81 14.99
CA GLU A 171 15.92 -7.27 16.36
C GLU A 171 14.86 -8.39 16.41
N LYS A 172 13.76 -8.26 15.67
CA LYS A 172 12.72 -9.30 15.57
C LYS A 172 13.26 -10.60 14.97
N ILE A 173 14.14 -10.51 13.98
CA ILE A 173 14.77 -11.71 13.41
C ILE A 173 15.70 -12.37 14.43
N LEU A 174 16.55 -11.58 15.08
CA LEU A 174 17.45 -12.11 16.11
C LEU A 174 16.67 -12.81 17.22
N ALA A 175 15.60 -12.18 17.72
CA ALA A 175 14.70 -12.77 18.72
C ALA A 175 14.08 -14.08 18.23
N ARG A 176 13.57 -14.10 17.00
CA ARG A 176 12.93 -15.30 16.41
C ARG A 176 13.88 -16.51 16.33
N PHE A 177 15.17 -16.26 16.14
CA PHE A 177 16.18 -17.31 16.05
C PHE A 177 16.99 -17.51 17.36
N GLY A 178 16.65 -16.82 18.45
CA GLY A 178 17.34 -16.91 19.74
C GLY A 178 18.79 -16.39 19.69
N LEU A 179 19.02 -15.38 18.85
CA LEU A 179 20.35 -14.81 18.58
C LEU A 179 20.54 -13.41 19.19
N GLU A 180 19.66 -12.95 20.09
CA GLU A 180 19.71 -11.60 20.68
C GLU A 180 21.03 -11.33 21.41
N ASN A 181 21.62 -12.36 22.02
CA ASN A 181 22.85 -12.27 22.79
C ASN A 181 24.06 -12.88 22.06
N CYS A 182 23.97 -13.12 20.75
CA CYS A 182 25.09 -13.67 20.00
C CYS A 182 26.24 -12.66 19.91
N LYS A 183 27.47 -13.15 19.90
CA LYS A 183 28.64 -12.29 19.65
C LYS A 183 28.66 -11.91 18.17
N PRO A 184 28.77 -10.61 17.84
CA PRO A 184 28.91 -10.19 16.45
C PRO A 184 30.24 -10.73 15.88
N VAL A 185 30.20 -11.22 14.64
CA VAL A 185 31.37 -11.65 13.89
C VAL A 185 31.57 -10.63 12.75
N ALA A 186 32.80 -10.14 12.63
CA ALA A 186 33.16 -9.29 11.51
C ALA A 186 33.18 -10.13 10.22
N THR A 187 32.49 -9.62 9.18
CA THR A 187 32.50 -10.19 7.83
C THR A 187 33.50 -9.46 6.95
#